data_ea59ebac91d1f12099b2fd49175bdbcb
#
_entry.id   ea59ebac91d1f12099b2fd49175bdbcb
#
_cell.length_a   1.000
_cell.length_b   1.000
_cell.length_c   1.000
_cell.angle_alpha   90.00
_cell.angle_beta   90.00
_cell.angle_gamma   90.00
#
_symmetry.space_group_name_H-M   'P 1'
#
loop_
_entity.id
_entity.type
_entity.pdbx_description
1 polymer ?
#
loop_
_entity_poly.entity_id
_entity_poly.type
_entity_poly.pdbx_seq_one_letter_code
_entity_poly.pdbx_strand_id
1 'polypeptide(L)'
;MCNTFTNQFISNDKNHEFMRATMMGPNALRVSEELASYLTINKDMRILDLGCGMGLSTLLLTQKYGATVFAADLWISPTENYERFKSVGIDDRAIPIYVDATKGLPFAHGYFDILFTVDAYHYFGYTLEMLPKLIPFAKKGGYIAVAIPGLKYEFGENVPDEMKPWWNDPEMARSIRSLDFWKDLWHKEDGIEIVNIREMDCHKQAWDEWLTGYIPEAAEDIPMMEAENGQYFNHVQLIAKVI
;
A
#
# COMPACT_ATOMS: atom_id res chain seq x y z
N MET A 1 1.12 -11.35 22.76
CA MET A 1 0.83 -11.03 21.34
C MET A 1 0.10 -9.71 21.32
N CYS A 2 0.52 -8.76 20.49
CA CYS A 2 -0.14 -7.47 20.39
C CYS A 2 -1.56 -7.67 19.84
N ASN A 3 -2.55 -7.02 20.46
CA ASN A 3 -3.97 -7.18 20.11
C ASN A 3 -4.31 -6.26 18.93
N THR A 4 -3.71 -6.52 17.75
CA THR A 4 -3.94 -5.76 16.52
C THR A 4 -5.23 -6.21 15.82
N PHE A 5 -5.80 -5.37 14.97
CA PHE A 5 -6.95 -5.74 14.13
C PHE A 5 -6.63 -6.95 13.25
N THR A 6 -5.46 -6.96 12.61
CA THR A 6 -5.03 -8.07 11.77
C THR A 6 -5.01 -9.39 12.53
N ASN A 7 -4.42 -9.43 13.74
CA ASN A 7 -4.38 -10.65 14.54
C ASN A 7 -5.78 -11.12 14.97
N GLN A 8 -6.69 -10.18 15.28
CA GLN A 8 -8.09 -10.52 15.58
C GLN A 8 -8.81 -11.04 14.34
N PHE A 9 -8.61 -10.40 13.18
CA PHE A 9 -9.23 -10.78 11.92
C PHE A 9 -8.85 -12.20 11.52
N ILE A 10 -7.55 -12.53 11.50
CA ILE A 10 -7.05 -13.85 11.12
C ILE A 10 -7.26 -14.95 12.17
N SER A 11 -7.72 -14.61 13.37
CA SER A 11 -8.09 -15.61 14.38
C SER A 11 -9.34 -16.43 14.01
N ASN A 12 -10.10 -15.96 13.04
CA ASN A 12 -11.24 -16.68 12.46
C ASN A 12 -10.82 -17.34 11.14
N ASP A 13 -11.10 -18.63 10.99
CA ASP A 13 -10.66 -19.43 9.83
C ASP A 13 -11.14 -18.87 8.49
N LYS A 14 -12.38 -18.39 8.39
CA LYS A 14 -12.91 -17.79 7.14
C LYS A 14 -12.18 -16.50 6.78
N ASN A 15 -11.91 -15.68 7.77
CA ASN A 15 -11.18 -14.42 7.57
C ASN A 15 -9.73 -14.68 7.19
N HIS A 16 -9.12 -15.69 7.79
CA HIS A 16 -7.77 -16.13 7.44
C HIS A 16 -7.71 -16.66 6.00
N GLU A 17 -8.68 -17.48 5.61
CA GLU A 17 -8.81 -17.96 4.24
C GLU A 17 -9.03 -16.80 3.26
N PHE A 18 -9.92 -15.85 3.59
CA PHE A 18 -10.14 -14.65 2.77
C PHE A 18 -8.85 -13.85 2.60
N MET A 19 -8.12 -13.58 3.69
CA MET A 19 -6.85 -12.86 3.63
C MET A 19 -5.87 -13.57 2.69
N ARG A 20 -5.67 -14.88 2.86
CA ARG A 20 -4.77 -15.66 2.00
C ARG A 20 -5.17 -15.64 0.53
N ALA A 21 -6.45 -15.74 0.25
CA ALA A 21 -7.00 -15.73 -1.12
C ALA A 21 -6.93 -14.35 -1.79
N THR A 22 -6.67 -13.29 -1.03
CA THR A 22 -6.65 -11.91 -1.52
C THR A 22 -5.29 -11.21 -1.37
N MET A 23 -4.29 -11.87 -0.80
CA MET A 23 -2.91 -11.39 -0.85
C MET A 23 -2.37 -11.43 -2.28
N MET A 24 -1.63 -10.40 -2.68
CA MET A 24 -0.97 -10.26 -3.98
C MET A 24 0.53 -9.95 -3.82
N GLY A 25 1.08 -10.26 -2.66
CA GLY A 25 2.41 -9.96 -2.17
C GLY A 25 2.43 -9.97 -0.65
N PRO A 26 3.36 -9.27 0.01
CA PRO A 26 3.40 -9.13 1.47
C PRO A 26 2.04 -8.77 2.02
N ASN A 27 1.71 -9.22 3.25
CA ASN A 27 0.37 -9.04 3.80
C ASN A 27 -0.03 -7.56 3.91
N ALA A 28 -0.75 -7.06 2.89
CA ALA A 28 -1.21 -5.68 2.80
C ALA A 28 -2.14 -5.27 3.95
N LEU A 29 -2.85 -6.21 4.60
CA LEU A 29 -3.66 -5.91 5.77
C LEU A 29 -2.77 -5.43 6.94
N ARG A 30 -1.63 -6.07 7.12
CA ARG A 30 -0.66 -5.74 8.17
C ARG A 30 0.05 -4.42 7.89
N VAL A 31 0.48 -4.23 6.64
CA VAL A 31 1.09 -2.98 6.17
C VAL A 31 0.11 -1.81 6.32
N SER A 32 -1.15 -2.00 5.91
CA SER A 32 -2.21 -1.00 6.06
C SER A 32 -2.49 -0.67 7.53
N GLU A 33 -2.46 -1.65 8.42
CA GLU A 33 -2.71 -1.43 9.85
C GLU A 33 -1.64 -0.56 10.48
N GLU A 34 -0.36 -0.79 10.15
CA GLU A 34 0.72 0.06 10.63
C GLU A 34 0.61 1.47 10.05
N LEU A 35 0.45 1.63 8.73
CA LEU A 35 0.29 2.94 8.09
C LEU A 35 -0.87 3.74 8.69
N ALA A 36 -2.04 3.10 8.84
CA ALA A 36 -3.23 3.74 9.40
C ALA A 36 -3.07 4.14 10.87
N SER A 37 -2.16 3.51 11.63
CA SER A 37 -1.93 3.83 13.04
C SER A 37 -1.33 5.22 13.27
N TYR A 38 -0.76 5.82 12.23
CA TYR A 38 -0.22 7.19 12.24
C TYR A 38 -1.22 8.25 11.80
N LEU A 39 -2.47 7.84 11.52
CA LEU A 39 -3.53 8.72 11.05
C LEU A 39 -4.71 8.72 12.03
N THR A 40 -5.40 9.84 12.11
CA THR A 40 -6.70 9.89 12.78
C THR A 40 -7.78 9.60 11.75
N ILE A 41 -8.31 8.37 11.77
CA ILE A 41 -9.35 7.92 10.84
C ILE A 41 -10.66 7.72 11.62
N ASN A 42 -11.78 8.14 11.02
CA ASN A 42 -13.12 7.94 11.59
C ASN A 42 -14.17 7.63 10.51
N LYS A 43 -15.35 7.25 10.95
CA LYS A 43 -16.45 6.77 10.10
C LYS A 43 -17.05 7.81 9.12
N ASP A 44 -16.80 9.09 9.35
CA ASP A 44 -17.35 10.18 8.54
C ASP A 44 -16.41 10.57 7.40
N MET A 45 -15.23 9.96 7.34
CA MET A 45 -14.22 10.20 6.32
C MET A 45 -14.48 9.45 5.02
N ARG A 46 -14.11 10.11 3.93
CA ARG A 46 -14.00 9.52 2.59
C ARG A 46 -12.54 9.27 2.29
N ILE A 47 -12.19 8.05 2.00
CA ILE A 47 -10.82 7.63 1.71
C ILE A 47 -10.76 7.08 0.28
N LEU A 48 -9.78 7.52 -0.50
CA LEU A 48 -9.40 6.87 -1.75
C LEU A 48 -8.32 5.85 -1.42
N ASP A 49 -8.62 4.57 -1.59
CA ASP A 49 -7.66 3.48 -1.53
C ASP A 49 -7.17 3.21 -2.96
N LEU A 50 -6.01 3.78 -3.29
CA LEU A 50 -5.48 3.82 -4.66
C LEU A 50 -4.49 2.69 -4.89
N GLY A 51 -4.82 1.79 -5.82
CA GLY A 51 -4.17 0.50 -6.00
C GLY A 51 -4.58 -0.47 -4.91
N CYS A 52 -5.91 -0.60 -4.68
CA CYS A 52 -6.45 -1.41 -3.59
C CYS A 52 -6.24 -2.92 -3.76
N GLY A 53 -5.79 -3.36 -4.94
CA GLY A 53 -5.67 -4.78 -5.27
C GLY A 53 -6.98 -5.53 -5.03
N MET A 54 -6.90 -6.68 -4.38
CA MET A 54 -8.08 -7.48 -4.00
C MET A 54 -8.75 -7.01 -2.70
N GLY A 55 -8.35 -5.83 -2.14
CA GLY A 55 -9.12 -5.08 -1.15
C GLY A 55 -8.77 -5.29 0.31
N LEU A 56 -7.58 -5.78 0.66
CA LEU A 56 -7.18 -5.94 2.08
C LEU A 56 -7.03 -4.60 2.82
N SER A 57 -6.48 -3.57 2.19
CA SER A 57 -6.44 -2.20 2.71
C SER A 57 -7.84 -1.61 2.88
N THR A 58 -8.70 -1.78 1.86
CA THR A 58 -10.11 -1.39 1.90
C THR A 58 -10.87 -2.04 3.07
N LEU A 59 -10.65 -3.33 3.29
CA LEU A 59 -11.25 -4.08 4.39
C LEU A 59 -10.86 -3.49 5.76
N LEU A 60 -9.58 -3.18 5.97
CA LEU A 60 -9.13 -2.54 7.20
C LEU A 60 -9.83 -1.19 7.42
N LEU A 61 -9.82 -0.33 6.40
CA LEU A 61 -10.35 1.04 6.49
C LEU A 61 -11.86 1.06 6.75
N THR A 62 -12.57 0.09 6.20
CA THR A 62 -14.03 -0.05 6.40
C THR A 62 -14.35 -0.73 7.72
N GLN A 63 -13.83 -1.91 8.02
CA GLN A 63 -14.22 -2.67 9.22
C GLN A 63 -13.67 -2.08 10.52
N LYS A 64 -12.41 -1.63 10.52
CA LYS A 64 -11.80 -1.08 11.75
C LYS A 64 -12.24 0.35 12.04
N TYR A 65 -12.35 1.18 10.99
CA TYR A 65 -12.56 2.63 11.16
C TYR A 65 -13.95 3.09 10.74
N GLY A 66 -14.71 2.26 10.01
CA GLY A 66 -16.04 2.59 9.52
C GLY A 66 -16.05 3.63 8.40
N ALA A 67 -14.90 3.95 7.80
CA ALA A 67 -14.80 4.95 6.74
C ALA A 67 -15.51 4.52 5.45
N THR A 68 -15.92 5.48 4.63
CA THR A 68 -16.36 5.21 3.25
C THR A 68 -15.13 5.19 2.35
N VAL A 69 -14.88 4.05 1.70
CA VAL A 69 -13.67 3.80 0.91
C VAL A 69 -13.99 3.65 -0.57
N PHE A 70 -13.36 4.45 -1.40
CA PHE A 70 -13.35 4.32 -2.85
C PHE A 70 -12.14 3.47 -3.23
N ALA A 71 -12.40 2.19 -3.49
CA ALA A 71 -11.38 1.17 -3.74
C ALA A 71 -11.03 1.16 -5.23
N ALA A 72 -9.98 1.89 -5.59
CA ALA A 72 -9.58 2.14 -6.97
C ALA A 72 -8.41 1.25 -7.37
N ASP A 73 -8.57 0.52 -8.48
CA ASP A 73 -7.51 -0.33 -9.02
C ASP A 73 -7.52 -0.31 -10.57
N LEU A 74 -6.36 -0.59 -11.17
CA LEU A 74 -6.20 -0.71 -12.62
C LEU A 74 -6.29 -2.15 -13.10
N TRP A 75 -5.82 -3.10 -12.30
CA TRP A 75 -5.67 -4.51 -12.69
C TRP A 75 -6.83 -5.37 -12.22
N ILE A 76 -7.44 -5.04 -11.09
CA ILE A 76 -8.53 -5.81 -10.50
C ILE A 76 -9.89 -5.23 -10.89
N SER A 77 -10.74 -6.10 -11.43
CA SER A 77 -12.09 -5.71 -11.87
C SER A 77 -12.94 -5.20 -10.70
N PRO A 78 -13.61 -4.04 -10.85
CA PRO A 78 -14.57 -3.55 -9.84
C PRO A 78 -15.68 -4.56 -9.53
N THR A 79 -16.14 -5.34 -10.52
CA THR A 79 -17.15 -6.37 -10.31
C THR A 79 -16.64 -7.48 -9.39
N GLU A 80 -15.41 -7.94 -9.60
CA GLU A 80 -14.81 -8.96 -8.73
C GLU A 80 -14.59 -8.43 -7.32
N ASN A 81 -14.12 -7.18 -7.17
CA ASN A 81 -13.96 -6.56 -5.86
C ASN A 81 -15.32 -6.34 -5.16
N TYR A 82 -16.37 -5.98 -5.90
CA TYR A 82 -17.71 -5.88 -5.32
C TYR A 82 -18.18 -7.21 -4.69
N GLU A 83 -17.98 -8.33 -5.39
CA GLU A 83 -18.33 -9.64 -4.84
C GLU A 83 -17.45 -10.02 -3.63
N ARG A 84 -16.15 -9.69 -3.66
CA ARG A 84 -15.27 -9.85 -2.48
C ARG A 84 -15.76 -9.04 -1.29
N PHE A 85 -16.06 -7.76 -1.49
CA PHE A 85 -16.53 -6.86 -0.43
C PHE A 85 -17.86 -7.32 0.16
N LYS A 86 -18.77 -7.79 -0.68
CA LYS A 86 -20.02 -8.38 -0.26
C LYS A 86 -19.83 -9.65 0.58
N SER A 87 -18.88 -10.50 0.21
CA SER A 87 -18.59 -11.75 0.93
C SER A 87 -18.11 -11.52 2.38
N VAL A 88 -17.54 -10.34 2.66
CA VAL A 88 -17.05 -9.94 3.99
C VAL A 88 -17.88 -8.81 4.62
N GLY A 89 -19.00 -8.41 3.98
CA GLY A 89 -19.98 -7.48 4.53
C GLY A 89 -19.52 -6.04 4.64
N ILE A 90 -18.78 -5.54 3.64
CA ILE A 90 -18.31 -4.15 3.57
C ILE A 90 -18.79 -3.40 2.31
N ASP A 91 -19.64 -4.02 1.51
CA ASP A 91 -20.13 -3.48 0.22
C ASP A 91 -21.01 -2.22 0.37
N ASP A 92 -21.49 -1.93 1.57
CA ASP A 92 -22.20 -0.67 1.88
C ASP A 92 -21.26 0.53 2.03
N ARG A 93 -19.96 0.31 2.25
CA ARG A 93 -18.95 1.35 2.48
C ARG A 93 -17.73 1.27 1.55
N ALA A 94 -17.50 0.14 0.91
CA ALA A 94 -16.42 -0.09 -0.04
C ALA A 94 -16.97 0.01 -1.47
N ILE A 95 -16.54 1.02 -2.20
CA ILE A 95 -17.00 1.34 -3.56
C ILE A 95 -15.88 1.01 -4.53
N PRO A 96 -15.91 -0.13 -5.24
CA PRO A 96 -14.85 -0.50 -6.17
C PRO A 96 -14.94 0.31 -7.47
N ILE A 97 -13.78 0.76 -7.96
CA ILE A 97 -13.69 1.64 -9.15
C ILE A 97 -12.51 1.22 -10.01
N TYR A 98 -12.70 1.18 -11.32
CA TYR A 98 -11.61 1.04 -12.27
C TYR A 98 -10.93 2.40 -12.51
N VAL A 99 -9.64 2.52 -12.21
CA VAL A 99 -8.87 3.76 -12.35
C VAL A 99 -7.43 3.48 -12.81
N ASP A 100 -7.01 4.19 -13.83
CA ASP A 100 -5.60 4.40 -14.15
C ASP A 100 -5.16 5.76 -13.56
N ALA A 101 -4.46 5.73 -12.44
CA ALA A 101 -4.03 6.94 -11.73
C ALA A 101 -3.14 7.85 -12.58
N THR A 102 -2.43 7.31 -13.56
CA THR A 102 -1.54 8.09 -14.44
C THR A 102 -2.32 8.97 -15.42
N LYS A 103 -3.57 8.61 -15.72
CA LYS A 103 -4.48 9.34 -16.62
C LYS A 103 -5.40 10.32 -15.89
N GLY A 104 -5.36 10.33 -14.56
CA GLY A 104 -6.19 11.19 -13.72
C GLY A 104 -7.28 10.43 -12.96
N LEU A 105 -7.87 11.11 -11.99
CA LEU A 105 -8.88 10.52 -11.10
C LEU A 105 -10.26 11.11 -11.42
N PRO A 106 -11.33 10.30 -11.51
CA PRO A 106 -12.68 10.73 -11.90
C PRO A 106 -13.45 11.32 -10.71
N PHE A 107 -12.81 12.21 -9.94
CA PHE A 107 -13.38 12.81 -8.75
C PHE A 107 -13.24 14.33 -8.74
N ALA A 108 -14.06 14.99 -7.94
CA ALA A 108 -13.92 16.42 -7.68
C ALA A 108 -12.67 16.70 -6.84
N HIS A 109 -12.05 17.86 -7.02
CA HIS A 109 -10.97 18.32 -6.17
C HIS A 109 -11.47 18.51 -4.73
N GLY A 110 -10.59 18.26 -3.75
CA GLY A 110 -10.91 18.36 -2.32
C GLY A 110 -11.98 17.35 -1.84
N TYR A 111 -12.11 16.21 -2.52
CA TYR A 111 -13.16 15.26 -2.22
C TYR A 111 -12.80 14.30 -1.07
N PHE A 112 -11.54 13.90 -0.96
CA PHE A 112 -11.09 12.90 -0.01
C PHE A 112 -10.44 13.52 1.24
N ASP A 113 -10.71 12.90 2.38
CA ASP A 113 -10.02 13.20 3.63
C ASP A 113 -8.61 12.60 3.63
N ILE A 114 -8.47 11.41 3.02
CA ILE A 114 -7.20 10.70 2.90
C ILE A 114 -7.11 10.05 1.50
N LEU A 115 -5.95 10.21 0.85
CA LEU A 115 -5.49 9.34 -0.23
C LEU A 115 -4.59 8.29 0.42
N PHE A 116 -4.98 7.04 0.35
CA PHE A 116 -4.31 5.91 0.97
C PHE A 116 -3.84 4.94 -0.10
N THR A 117 -2.60 4.47 -0.03
CA THR A 117 -2.07 3.51 -1.00
C THR A 117 -1.06 2.59 -0.33
N VAL A 118 -1.20 1.30 -0.55
CA VAL A 118 -0.32 0.25 -0.02
C VAL A 118 0.15 -0.62 -1.16
N ASP A 119 1.45 -0.80 -1.26
CA ASP A 119 2.16 -1.63 -2.24
C ASP A 119 1.76 -1.36 -3.71
N ALA A 120 1.37 -0.11 -4.02
CA ALA A 120 0.97 0.29 -5.36
C ALA A 120 1.68 1.57 -5.85
N TYR A 121 1.90 2.57 -4.98
CA TYR A 121 2.43 3.87 -5.38
C TYR A 121 3.81 3.79 -6.06
N HIS A 122 4.64 2.83 -5.73
CA HIS A 122 5.96 2.64 -6.32
C HIS A 122 5.93 2.36 -7.83
N TYR A 123 4.83 1.83 -8.38
CA TYR A 123 4.70 1.60 -9.83
C TYR A 123 4.55 2.89 -10.63
N PHE A 124 4.02 3.95 -10.05
CA PHE A 124 3.71 5.19 -10.78
C PHE A 124 4.20 6.46 -10.08
N GLY A 125 4.55 6.42 -8.80
CA GLY A 125 4.87 7.58 -7.96
C GLY A 125 6.34 7.99 -7.91
N TYR A 126 7.22 7.27 -8.57
CA TYR A 126 8.68 7.47 -8.50
C TYR A 126 9.20 8.71 -9.27
N THR A 127 8.31 9.51 -9.83
CA THR A 127 8.65 10.77 -10.52
C THR A 127 8.06 11.98 -9.83
N LEU A 128 8.62 13.17 -10.10
CA LEU A 128 8.11 14.44 -9.56
C LEU A 128 6.70 14.81 -10.06
N GLU A 129 6.18 14.13 -11.08
CA GLU A 129 4.92 14.51 -11.71
C GLU A 129 3.69 13.94 -11.02
N MET A 130 3.85 12.83 -10.29
CA MET A 130 2.69 12.09 -9.82
C MET A 130 2.06 12.69 -8.57
N LEU A 131 2.87 13.08 -7.60
CA LEU A 131 2.37 13.66 -6.36
C LEU A 131 1.54 14.95 -6.60
N PRO A 132 2.00 15.91 -7.44
CA PRO A 132 1.19 17.08 -7.84
C PRO A 132 -0.16 16.74 -8.48
N LYS A 133 -0.25 15.62 -9.20
CA LYS A 133 -1.51 15.16 -9.80
C LYS A 133 -2.50 14.60 -8.78
N LEU A 134 -2.01 14.07 -7.65
CA LEU A 134 -2.84 13.49 -6.58
C LEU A 134 -3.33 14.55 -5.58
N ILE A 135 -2.48 15.51 -5.22
CA ILE A 135 -2.75 16.55 -4.22
C ILE A 135 -4.14 17.21 -4.40
N PRO A 136 -4.57 17.60 -5.60
CA PRO A 136 -5.85 18.28 -5.78
C PRO A 136 -7.07 17.49 -5.30
N PHE A 137 -7.01 16.16 -5.24
CA PHE A 137 -8.14 15.30 -4.84
C PHE A 137 -8.29 15.17 -3.33
N ALA A 138 -7.23 15.41 -2.57
CA ALA A 138 -7.32 15.50 -1.12
C ALA A 138 -7.85 16.89 -0.69
N LYS A 139 -8.59 16.93 0.40
CA LYS A 139 -8.99 18.18 1.04
C LYS A 139 -7.76 18.93 1.53
N LYS A 140 -7.85 20.27 1.57
CA LYS A 140 -6.89 21.06 2.35
C LYS A 140 -6.92 20.61 3.82
N GLY A 141 -5.76 20.27 4.36
CA GLY A 141 -5.61 19.66 5.69
C GLY A 141 -5.87 18.14 5.72
N GLY A 142 -6.23 17.52 4.59
CA GLY A 142 -6.30 16.08 4.42
C GLY A 142 -4.92 15.45 4.25
N TYR A 143 -4.85 14.14 4.14
CA TYR A 143 -3.59 13.40 4.11
C TYR A 143 -3.38 12.62 2.81
N ILE A 144 -2.11 12.47 2.45
CA ILE A 144 -1.64 11.47 1.49
C ILE A 144 -0.77 10.50 2.30
N ALA A 145 -1.17 9.23 2.34
CA ALA A 145 -0.54 8.19 3.14
C ALA A 145 -0.17 7.02 2.23
N VAL A 146 1.11 6.72 2.19
CA VAL A 146 1.72 5.74 1.28
C VAL A 146 2.54 4.74 2.09
N ALA A 147 2.38 3.46 1.81
CA ALA A 147 3.30 2.40 2.22
C ALA A 147 3.69 1.59 0.99
N ILE A 148 4.98 1.35 0.81
CA ILE A 148 5.54 0.72 -0.40
C ILE A 148 6.74 -0.16 -0.06
N PRO A 149 7.03 -1.18 -0.87
CA PRO A 149 8.29 -1.89 -0.77
C PRO A 149 9.44 -0.94 -1.07
N GLY A 150 10.54 -1.09 -0.36
CA GLY A 150 11.71 -0.23 -0.49
C GLY A 150 13.02 -0.95 -0.25
N LEU A 151 14.10 -0.19 -0.39
CA LEU A 151 15.46 -0.60 -0.10
C LEU A 151 15.96 0.07 1.18
N LYS A 152 16.80 -0.62 1.94
CA LYS A 152 17.55 -0.03 3.04
C LYS A 152 18.60 0.98 2.57
N TYR A 153 19.11 0.78 1.33
CA TYR A 153 20.00 1.70 0.65
C TYR A 153 19.97 1.48 -0.87
N GLU A 154 20.27 2.51 -1.64
CA GLU A 154 20.33 2.43 -3.11
C GLU A 154 21.50 1.56 -3.57
N PHE A 155 21.25 0.61 -4.46
CA PHE A 155 22.31 -0.21 -5.04
C PHE A 155 23.16 0.56 -6.08
N GLY A 156 22.55 1.51 -6.80
CA GLY A 156 23.22 2.23 -7.88
C GLY A 156 23.79 1.28 -8.93
N GLU A 157 25.08 1.45 -9.22
CA GLU A 157 25.82 0.55 -10.14
C GLU A 157 26.36 -0.72 -9.43
N ASN A 158 26.28 -0.77 -8.09
CA ASN A 158 26.86 -1.84 -7.27
C ASN A 158 25.78 -2.77 -6.70
N VAL A 159 25.03 -3.40 -7.59
CA VAL A 159 24.02 -4.40 -7.19
C VAL A 159 24.74 -5.59 -6.52
N PRO A 160 24.33 -6.01 -5.30
CA PRO A 160 24.86 -7.22 -4.64
C PRO A 160 24.76 -8.43 -5.57
N ASP A 161 25.77 -9.29 -5.58
CA ASP A 161 25.83 -10.42 -6.51
C ASP A 161 24.62 -11.34 -6.40
N GLU A 162 24.17 -11.58 -5.17
CA GLU A 162 23.01 -12.40 -4.85
C GLU A 162 21.69 -11.79 -5.34
N MET A 163 21.61 -10.46 -5.50
CA MET A 163 20.40 -9.76 -5.97
C MET A 163 20.37 -9.55 -7.48
N LYS A 164 21.49 -9.71 -8.18
CA LYS A 164 21.57 -9.50 -9.64
C LYS A 164 20.53 -10.27 -10.46
N PRO A 165 20.14 -11.51 -10.13
CA PRO A 165 19.14 -12.26 -10.91
C PRO A 165 17.81 -11.51 -11.06
N TRP A 166 17.39 -10.78 -10.00
CA TRP A 166 16.11 -10.03 -9.97
C TRP A 166 16.28 -8.57 -10.33
N TRP A 167 17.46 -7.99 -10.11
CA TRP A 167 17.75 -6.55 -10.36
C TRP A 167 18.01 -6.22 -11.83
N ASN A 168 18.01 -7.23 -12.71
CA ASN A 168 18.12 -7.03 -14.15
C ASN A 168 16.81 -6.49 -14.78
N ASP A 169 15.70 -6.52 -14.05
CA ASP A 169 14.46 -5.87 -14.45
C ASP A 169 14.56 -4.36 -14.23
N PRO A 170 14.54 -3.55 -15.31
CA PRO A 170 14.59 -2.10 -15.19
C PRO A 170 13.41 -1.50 -14.41
N GLU A 171 12.27 -2.19 -14.37
CA GLU A 171 11.10 -1.73 -13.63
C GLU A 171 11.33 -1.88 -12.12
N MET A 172 11.84 -3.02 -11.67
CA MET A 172 12.20 -3.23 -10.27
C MET A 172 13.23 -2.21 -9.79
N ALA A 173 14.32 -2.03 -10.53
CA ALA A 173 15.38 -1.07 -10.19
C ALA A 173 14.88 0.40 -10.15
N ARG A 174 13.82 0.72 -10.91
CA ARG A 174 13.23 2.06 -10.95
C ARG A 174 12.21 2.29 -9.84
N SER A 175 11.42 1.28 -9.49
CA SER A 175 10.27 1.39 -8.59
C SER A 175 10.60 1.07 -7.13
N ILE A 176 11.54 0.16 -6.86
CA ILE A 176 11.94 -0.21 -5.49
C ILE A 176 13.14 0.66 -5.09
N ARG A 177 12.88 1.67 -4.27
CA ARG A 177 13.84 2.70 -3.93
C ARG A 177 13.98 2.86 -2.42
N SER A 178 15.10 3.45 -1.99
CA SER A 178 15.36 3.66 -0.56
C SER A 178 14.47 4.73 0.07
N LEU A 179 14.42 4.73 1.40
CA LEU A 179 13.76 5.77 2.19
C LEU A 179 14.28 7.18 1.82
N ASP A 180 15.60 7.33 1.64
CA ASP A 180 16.21 8.61 1.30
C ASP A 180 15.78 9.11 -0.08
N PHE A 181 15.67 8.21 -1.08
CA PHE A 181 15.13 8.58 -2.38
C PHE A 181 13.71 9.16 -2.28
N TRP A 182 12.82 8.46 -1.58
CA TRP A 182 11.44 8.89 -1.43
C TRP A 182 11.32 10.20 -0.63
N LYS A 183 12.13 10.35 0.40
CA LYS A 183 12.24 11.56 1.20
C LYS A 183 12.66 12.74 0.34
N ASP A 184 13.72 12.59 -0.46
CA ASP A 184 14.22 13.63 -1.34
C ASP A 184 13.22 13.99 -2.46
N LEU A 185 12.45 12.99 -2.94
CA LEU A 185 11.41 13.21 -3.93
C LEU A 185 10.26 14.05 -3.36
N TRP A 186 9.74 13.68 -2.19
CA TRP A 186 8.59 14.33 -1.57
C TRP A 186 8.90 15.72 -1.01
N HIS A 187 10.15 15.97 -0.57
CA HIS A 187 10.57 17.31 -0.13
C HIS A 187 10.62 18.36 -1.24
N LYS A 188 10.53 17.96 -2.50
CA LYS A 188 10.49 18.89 -3.64
C LYS A 188 9.07 19.39 -3.96
N GLU A 189 8.07 18.90 -3.25
CA GLU A 189 6.67 19.26 -3.47
C GLU A 189 6.21 20.28 -2.44
N ASP A 190 5.84 21.49 -2.91
CA ASP A 190 5.43 22.61 -2.08
C ASP A 190 3.96 22.51 -1.60
N GLY A 191 3.15 21.64 -2.22
CA GLY A 191 1.72 21.48 -1.91
C GLY A 191 1.43 20.63 -0.67
N ILE A 192 2.46 20.12 0.01
CA ILE A 192 2.34 19.24 1.17
C ILE A 192 3.28 19.63 2.31
N GLU A 193 2.87 19.28 3.53
CA GLU A 193 3.71 19.26 4.72
C GLU A 193 3.98 17.79 5.10
N ILE A 194 5.25 17.39 5.14
CA ILE A 194 5.63 16.03 5.52
C ILE A 194 5.39 15.84 7.02
N VAL A 195 4.57 14.85 7.35
CA VAL A 195 4.21 14.49 8.72
C VAL A 195 5.06 13.33 9.24
N ASN A 196 5.28 12.32 8.41
CA ASN A 196 6.06 11.14 8.78
C ASN A 196 6.67 10.49 7.55
N ILE A 197 7.95 10.17 7.61
CA ILE A 197 8.65 9.34 6.64
C ILE A 197 9.58 8.41 7.42
N ARG A 198 9.38 7.10 7.29
CA ARG A 198 10.14 6.08 8.03
C ARG A 198 10.13 4.72 7.36
N GLU A 199 11.02 3.85 7.79
CA GLU A 199 10.89 2.41 7.58
C GLU A 199 9.80 1.84 8.49
N MET A 200 9.10 0.80 8.03
CA MET A 200 8.00 0.17 8.76
C MET A 200 8.48 -1.07 9.54
N ASP A 201 7.90 -1.25 10.72
CA ASP A 201 8.26 -2.36 11.62
C ASP A 201 7.64 -3.70 11.16
N CYS A 202 6.52 -3.65 10.44
CA CYS A 202 5.77 -4.84 10.00
C CYS A 202 6.39 -5.59 8.81
N HIS A 203 7.43 -5.03 8.16
CA HIS A 203 7.99 -5.57 6.92
C HIS A 203 8.24 -7.08 6.99
N LYS A 204 9.04 -7.51 7.95
CA LYS A 204 9.38 -8.93 8.09
C LYS A 204 8.14 -9.80 8.28
N GLN A 205 7.22 -9.38 9.15
CA GLN A 205 6.03 -10.17 9.43
C GLN A 205 5.09 -10.25 8.24
N ALA A 206 4.93 -9.15 7.49
CA ALA A 206 4.11 -9.14 6.28
C ALA A 206 4.64 -10.09 5.21
N TRP A 207 5.96 -10.15 5.03
CA TRP A 207 6.63 -11.09 4.13
C TRP A 207 6.53 -12.54 4.62
N ASP A 208 6.81 -12.80 5.93
CA ASP A 208 6.70 -14.14 6.50
C ASP A 208 5.29 -14.73 6.26
N GLU A 209 4.24 -13.94 6.42
CA GLU A 209 2.85 -14.37 6.21
C GLU A 209 2.54 -14.66 4.73
N TRP A 210 3.12 -13.93 3.80
CA TRP A 210 3.04 -14.19 2.37
C TRP A 210 3.75 -15.50 2.00
N LEU A 211 5.04 -15.63 2.35
CA LEU A 211 5.89 -16.75 1.96
C LEU A 211 5.48 -18.08 2.61
N THR A 212 4.91 -18.05 3.83
CA THR A 212 4.49 -19.26 4.55
C THR A 212 2.99 -19.54 4.46
N GLY A 213 2.24 -18.70 3.77
CA GLY A 213 0.78 -18.78 3.67
C GLY A 213 0.23 -19.92 2.81
N TYR A 214 1.08 -20.76 2.22
CA TYR A 214 0.70 -21.77 1.23
C TYR A 214 -0.04 -21.18 0.01
N ILE A 215 0.41 -20.01 -0.43
CA ILE A 215 -0.11 -19.29 -1.59
C ILE A 215 0.78 -19.64 -2.77
N PRO A 216 0.23 -20.23 -3.87
CA PRO A 216 1.04 -20.68 -5.00
C PRO A 216 1.92 -19.59 -5.61
N GLU A 217 1.39 -18.36 -5.72
CA GLU A 217 2.08 -17.20 -6.29
C GLU A 217 3.30 -16.77 -5.46
N ALA A 218 3.26 -17.00 -4.15
CA ALA A 218 4.38 -16.69 -3.26
C ALA A 218 5.64 -17.53 -3.54
N ALA A 219 5.49 -18.67 -4.23
CA ALA A 219 6.61 -19.54 -4.56
C ALA A 219 7.65 -18.87 -5.48
N GLU A 220 7.23 -17.89 -6.28
CA GLU A 220 8.12 -17.14 -7.17
C GLU A 220 9.02 -16.17 -6.40
N ASP A 221 8.57 -15.66 -5.24
CA ASP A 221 9.31 -14.72 -4.41
C ASP A 221 10.29 -15.39 -3.44
N ILE A 222 10.09 -16.69 -3.12
CA ILE A 222 10.92 -17.40 -2.12
C ILE A 222 12.40 -17.31 -2.45
N PRO A 223 12.89 -17.60 -3.67
CA PRO A 223 14.34 -17.55 -3.96
C PRO A 223 14.93 -16.15 -3.78
N MET A 224 14.19 -15.11 -4.12
CA MET A 224 14.63 -13.73 -3.95
C MET A 224 14.74 -13.39 -2.47
N MET A 225 13.73 -13.72 -1.69
CA MET A 225 13.68 -13.41 -0.26
C MET A 225 14.69 -14.25 0.56
N GLU A 226 15.00 -15.46 0.13
CA GLU A 226 16.10 -16.25 0.70
C GLU A 226 17.47 -15.62 0.40
N ALA A 227 17.69 -15.11 -0.81
CA ALA A 227 18.93 -14.46 -1.21
C ALA A 227 19.12 -13.11 -0.48
N GLU A 228 18.06 -12.30 -0.35
CA GLU A 228 18.12 -11.02 0.33
C GLU A 228 18.32 -11.18 1.86
N ASN A 229 17.76 -12.24 2.45
CA ASN A 229 17.95 -12.67 3.84
C ASN A 229 17.88 -11.52 4.87
N GLY A 230 16.93 -10.59 4.71
CA GLY A 230 16.72 -9.43 5.59
C GLY A 230 17.80 -8.36 5.48
N GLN A 231 18.61 -8.34 4.42
CA GLN A 231 19.74 -7.40 4.27
C GLN A 231 19.37 -6.14 3.48
N TYR A 232 18.49 -6.24 2.50
CA TYR A 232 18.32 -5.20 1.48
C TYR A 232 16.94 -4.56 1.47
N PHE A 233 15.88 -5.33 1.73
CA PHE A 233 14.52 -4.83 1.63
C PHE A 233 13.97 -4.30 2.96
N ASN A 234 13.06 -3.36 2.82
CA ASN A 234 12.18 -2.87 3.88
C ASN A 234 10.81 -2.49 3.28
N HIS A 235 9.89 -2.00 4.13
CA HIS A 235 8.76 -1.17 3.69
C HIS A 235 9.02 0.26 4.12
N VAL A 236 8.66 1.20 3.25
CA VAL A 236 8.78 2.63 3.48
C VAL A 236 7.39 3.23 3.64
N GLN A 237 7.21 3.99 4.70
CA GLN A 237 6.00 4.78 4.96
C GLN A 237 6.26 6.25 4.68
N LEU A 238 5.32 6.90 3.99
CA LEU A 238 5.31 8.32 3.66
C LEU A 238 3.94 8.88 4.01
N ILE A 239 3.87 9.86 4.89
CA ILE A 239 2.63 10.56 5.25
C ILE A 239 2.86 12.05 5.15
N ALA A 240 2.03 12.72 4.37
CA ALA A 240 2.02 14.16 4.24
C ALA A 240 0.60 14.72 4.36
N LYS A 241 0.52 15.96 4.82
CA LYS A 241 -0.69 16.76 4.93
C LYS A 241 -0.75 17.74 3.77
N VAL A 242 -1.89 17.85 3.11
CA VAL A 242 -2.11 18.84 2.04
C VAL A 242 -2.33 20.23 2.64
N ILE A 243 -1.59 21.26 2.15
CA ILE A 243 -1.58 22.63 2.67
C ILE A 243 -2.32 23.61 1.77
#